data_a3d1ccc4912a8903eb793382cc0c751a
#
_entry.id   a3d1ccc4912a8903eb793382cc0c751a
#
_cell.length_a   1.000
_cell.length_b   1.000
_cell.length_c   1.000
_cell.angle_alpha   90.00
_cell.angle_beta   90.00
_cell.angle_gamma   90.00
#
_symmetry.space_group_name_H-M   'P 1'
#
loop_
_entity.id
_entity.type
_entity.pdbx_description
1 polymer ?
#
loop_
_entity_poly.entity_id
_entity_poly.type
_entity_poly.pdbx_seq_one_letter_code
_entity_poly.pdbx_strand_id
1 'polypeptide(L)'
;RLGREHGELPENALLVRADLVDFWRLALEAGWTPERHYLLYPNPYPKSAHLKMRWHGHPVFPTLLALRGRLELRSNWQLYVEEFAQAVEVVTGQKASVAPLHPNGDYLTPFEAKYDQSGQTLWRLCIDLERP
;
A
#
# COMPACT_ATOMS: atom_id res chain seq x y z
N ARG A 1 -13.51 13.35 12.60
CA ARG A 1 -12.27 14.10 12.63
C ARG A 1 -11.39 13.85 11.41
N LEU A 2 -11.18 12.58 11.05
CA LEU A 2 -10.43 12.25 9.85
C LEU A 2 -11.05 12.86 8.60
N GLY A 3 -12.38 12.88 8.51
CA GLY A 3 -13.09 13.54 7.42
C GLY A 3 -12.82 15.03 7.34
N ARG A 4 -12.65 15.69 8.47
CA ARG A 4 -12.32 17.13 8.50
C ARG A 4 -10.90 17.41 8.06
N GLU A 5 -9.95 16.52 8.39
CA GLU A 5 -8.55 16.65 7.98
C GLU A 5 -8.39 16.49 6.47
N HIS A 6 -9.25 15.72 5.84
CA HIS A 6 -9.25 15.44 4.41
C HIS A 6 -10.35 16.18 3.63
N GLY A 7 -11.10 17.08 4.30
CA GLY A 7 -12.25 17.75 3.71
C GLY A 7 -13.48 16.87 3.63
N GLU A 8 -14.48 17.33 2.89
CA GLU A 8 -15.69 16.54 2.67
C GLU A 8 -15.43 15.38 1.74
N LEU A 9 -15.96 14.20 2.10
CA LEU A 9 -15.86 13.02 1.25
C LEU A 9 -16.93 13.08 0.14
N PRO A 10 -16.60 12.61 -1.08
CA PRO A 10 -17.60 12.39 -2.12
C PRO A 10 -18.67 11.40 -1.65
N GLU A 11 -19.86 11.46 -2.25
CA GLU A 11 -20.97 10.55 -1.92
C GLU A 11 -20.60 9.07 -2.12
N ASN A 12 -19.72 8.79 -3.07
CA ASN A 12 -19.26 7.44 -3.38
C ASN A 12 -18.03 7.01 -2.58
N ALA A 13 -17.68 7.73 -1.51
CA ALA A 13 -16.53 7.41 -0.65
C ALA A 13 -16.98 7.13 0.77
N LEU A 14 -16.30 6.19 1.41
CA LEU A 14 -16.53 5.82 2.80
C LEU A 14 -15.19 5.82 3.53
N LEU A 15 -15.11 6.58 4.63
CA LEU A 15 -13.93 6.60 5.50
C LEU A 15 -14.15 5.61 6.65
N VAL A 16 -13.27 4.62 6.75
CA VAL A 16 -13.34 3.59 7.78
C VAL A 16 -12.02 3.55 8.53
N ARG A 17 -12.09 3.54 9.85
CA ARG A 17 -10.92 3.27 10.70
C ARG A 17 -11.01 1.85 11.21
N ALA A 18 -10.04 1.01 10.80
CA ALA A 18 -10.06 -0.41 11.11
C ALA A 18 -8.66 -0.98 11.22
N ASP A 19 -8.54 -2.12 11.87
CA ASP A 19 -7.35 -2.95 11.77
C ASP A 19 -7.28 -3.54 10.36
N LEU A 20 -6.19 -3.26 9.63
CA LEU A 20 -6.08 -3.69 8.22
C LEU A 20 -5.99 -5.21 8.07
N VAL A 21 -5.41 -5.92 9.04
CA VAL A 21 -5.37 -7.38 9.00
C VAL A 21 -6.77 -7.96 8.98
N ASP A 22 -7.60 -7.51 9.90
CA ASP A 22 -9.01 -7.93 9.97
C ASP A 22 -9.79 -7.46 8.75
N PHE A 23 -9.58 -6.22 8.33
CA PHE A 23 -10.27 -5.65 7.17
C PHE A 23 -10.00 -6.45 5.89
N TRP A 24 -8.75 -6.77 5.62
CA TRP A 24 -8.40 -7.54 4.42
C TRP A 24 -8.96 -8.97 4.47
N ARG A 25 -8.93 -9.62 5.63
CA ARG A 25 -9.51 -10.96 5.79
C ARG A 25 -11.02 -10.95 5.55
N LEU A 26 -11.71 -9.97 6.14
CA LEU A 26 -13.16 -9.83 5.95
C LEU A 26 -13.52 -9.48 4.51
N ALA A 27 -12.75 -8.60 3.87
CA ALA A 27 -12.95 -8.23 2.48
C ALA A 27 -12.82 -9.45 1.56
N LEU A 28 -11.80 -10.28 1.79
CA LEU A 28 -11.59 -11.50 1.01
C LEU A 28 -12.73 -12.51 1.23
N GLU A 29 -13.14 -12.73 2.49
CA GLU A 29 -14.25 -13.61 2.82
C GLU A 29 -15.57 -13.13 2.20
N ALA A 30 -15.78 -11.81 2.17
CA ALA A 30 -16.97 -11.21 1.56
C ALA A 30 -16.96 -11.24 0.03
N GLY A 31 -15.87 -11.71 -0.57
CA GLY A 31 -15.77 -11.81 -2.02
C GLY A 31 -15.48 -10.47 -2.71
N TRP A 32 -14.92 -9.51 -2.01
CA TRP A 32 -14.57 -8.23 -2.62
C TRP A 32 -13.51 -8.41 -3.71
N THR A 33 -13.71 -7.70 -4.81
CA THR A 33 -12.79 -7.70 -5.96
C THR A 33 -12.42 -6.27 -6.33
N PRO A 34 -11.57 -5.61 -5.52
CA PRO A 34 -11.22 -4.22 -5.81
C PRO A 34 -10.52 -4.11 -7.16
N GLU A 35 -10.85 -3.08 -7.93
CA GLU A 35 -10.11 -2.78 -9.16
C GLU A 35 -8.72 -2.26 -8.85
N ARG A 36 -8.63 -1.39 -7.84
CA ARG A 36 -7.39 -0.77 -7.41
C ARG A 36 -7.36 -0.68 -5.90
N HIS A 37 -6.21 -0.91 -5.31
CA HIS A 37 -6.00 -0.62 -3.90
C HIS A 37 -4.59 -0.07 -3.67
N TYR A 38 -4.50 0.81 -2.69
CA TYR A 38 -3.29 1.56 -2.41
C TYR A 38 -2.82 1.30 -1.00
N LEU A 39 -1.50 1.11 -0.85
CA LEU A 39 -0.80 1.07 0.41
C LEU A 39 0.09 2.31 0.47
N LEU A 40 -0.30 3.29 1.28
CA LEU A 40 0.33 4.61 1.25
C LEU A 40 1.15 4.84 2.53
N TYR A 41 2.46 4.88 2.37
CA TYR A 41 3.42 5.18 3.44
C TYR A 41 3.22 4.33 4.69
N PRO A 42 3.19 3.00 4.56
CA PRO A 42 3.06 2.11 5.72
C PRO A 42 4.24 2.29 6.66
N ASN A 43 4.04 1.97 7.94
CA ASN A 43 5.12 2.00 8.92
C ASN A 43 6.23 1.04 8.46
N PRO A 44 7.46 1.52 8.26
CA PRO A 44 8.52 0.70 7.67
C PRO A 44 9.13 -0.32 8.63
N TYR A 45 8.98 -0.14 9.96
CA TYR A 45 9.59 -1.03 10.96
C TYR A 45 11.04 -1.36 10.60
N PRO A 46 11.97 -0.40 10.67
CA PRO A 46 13.33 -0.57 10.13
C PRO A 46 14.22 -1.54 10.91
N LYS A 47 13.86 -1.84 12.17
CA LYS A 47 14.63 -2.76 12.99
C LYS A 47 14.44 -4.20 12.53
N SER A 48 15.53 -4.98 12.50
CA SER A 48 15.48 -6.38 12.08
C SER A 48 14.54 -7.23 12.96
N ALA A 49 14.40 -6.89 14.24
CA ALA A 49 13.47 -7.58 15.14
C ALA A 49 12.00 -7.42 14.72
N HIS A 50 11.67 -6.44 13.86
CA HIS A 50 10.31 -6.14 13.43
C HIS A 50 10.03 -6.54 11.98
N LEU A 51 10.85 -7.39 11.36
CA LEU A 51 10.66 -7.78 9.96
C LEU A 51 9.27 -8.37 9.70
N LYS A 52 8.73 -9.15 10.64
CA LYS A 52 7.40 -9.76 10.52
C LYS A 52 6.26 -8.75 10.65
N MET A 53 6.54 -7.52 11.08
CA MET A 53 5.54 -6.45 11.18
C MET A 53 5.40 -5.67 9.87
N ARG A 54 6.38 -5.74 8.97
CA ARG A 54 6.26 -5.19 7.63
C ARG A 54 5.22 -6.01 6.87
N TRP A 55 4.40 -5.35 6.04
CA TRP A 55 3.30 -6.06 5.36
C TRP A 55 3.78 -7.25 4.53
N HIS A 56 4.90 -7.12 3.83
CA HIS A 56 5.44 -8.22 3.04
C HIS A 56 6.08 -9.35 3.88
N GLY A 57 6.33 -9.12 5.15
CA GLY A 57 6.77 -10.15 6.11
C GLY A 57 5.66 -10.65 7.03
N HIS A 58 4.47 -10.06 6.96
CA HIS A 58 3.35 -10.39 7.83
C HIS A 58 2.56 -11.60 7.29
N PRO A 59 2.00 -12.45 8.17
CA PRO A 59 1.18 -13.59 7.72
C PRO A 59 -0.04 -13.22 6.89
N VAL A 60 -0.52 -11.97 6.96
CA VAL A 60 -1.65 -11.49 6.16
C VAL A 60 -1.28 -11.17 4.71
N PHE A 61 -0.01 -11.16 4.37
CA PHE A 61 0.46 -10.76 3.04
C PHE A 61 -0.21 -11.55 1.90
N PRO A 62 -0.31 -12.90 1.96
CA PRO A 62 -1.03 -13.64 0.92
C PRO A 62 -2.51 -13.24 0.80
N THR A 63 -3.16 -12.89 1.91
CA THR A 63 -4.55 -12.42 1.92
C THR A 63 -4.68 -11.11 1.16
N LEU A 64 -3.77 -10.16 1.40
CA LEU A 64 -3.72 -8.90 0.67
C LEU A 64 -3.61 -9.15 -0.84
N LEU A 65 -2.69 -10.00 -1.26
CA LEU A 65 -2.49 -10.32 -2.67
C LEU A 65 -3.67 -11.09 -3.27
N ALA A 66 -4.36 -11.89 -2.48
CA ALA A 66 -5.53 -12.65 -2.93
C ALA A 66 -6.73 -11.77 -3.28
N LEU A 67 -6.77 -10.53 -2.82
CA LEU A 67 -7.79 -9.55 -3.22
C LEU A 67 -7.68 -9.20 -4.71
N ARG A 68 -6.50 -9.39 -5.31
CA ARG A 68 -6.27 -9.15 -6.73
C ARG A 68 -6.45 -7.68 -7.12
N GLY A 69 -6.55 -7.39 -8.40
CA GLY A 69 -6.65 -6.04 -8.91
C GLY A 69 -5.30 -5.33 -8.97
N ARG A 70 -5.32 -4.03 -9.20
CA ARG A 70 -4.09 -3.24 -9.28
C ARG A 70 -3.70 -2.76 -7.89
N LEU A 71 -2.55 -3.23 -7.41
CA LEU A 71 -1.98 -2.81 -6.14
C LEU A 71 -0.89 -1.76 -6.39
N GLU A 72 -0.97 -0.66 -5.66
CA GLU A 72 0.04 0.39 -5.67
C GLU A 72 0.55 0.64 -4.25
N LEU A 73 1.86 0.58 -4.08
CA LEU A 73 2.54 0.89 -2.83
C LEU A 73 3.38 2.15 -3.03
N ARG A 74 3.26 3.11 -2.12
CA ARG A 74 4.14 4.28 -2.09
C ARG A 74 4.86 4.36 -0.75
N SER A 75 6.14 4.67 -0.78
CA SER A 75 6.96 4.81 0.41
C SER A 75 8.15 5.74 0.13
N ASN A 76 8.63 6.39 1.18
CA ASN A 76 9.88 7.15 1.14
C ASN A 76 11.12 6.28 1.43
N TRP A 77 10.94 4.97 1.63
CA TRP A 77 12.03 4.04 1.92
C TRP A 77 12.15 3.00 0.80
N GLN A 78 13.17 3.19 -0.04
CA GLN A 78 13.42 2.35 -1.22
C GLN A 78 13.52 0.87 -0.87
N LEU A 79 14.25 0.54 0.19
CA LEU A 79 14.45 -0.86 0.59
C LEU A 79 13.13 -1.56 0.87
N TYR A 80 12.20 -0.87 1.55
CA TYR A 80 10.87 -1.43 1.83
C TYR A 80 10.15 -1.78 0.52
N VAL A 81 10.15 -0.87 -0.43
CA VAL A 81 9.46 -1.06 -1.72
C VAL A 81 10.09 -2.20 -2.51
N GLU A 82 11.42 -2.29 -2.54
CA GLU A 82 12.13 -3.36 -3.25
C GLU A 82 11.91 -4.72 -2.59
N GLU A 83 11.96 -4.80 -1.27
CA GLU A 83 11.65 -6.05 -0.55
C GLU A 83 10.21 -6.49 -0.79
N PHE A 84 9.28 -5.54 -0.78
CA PHE A 84 7.88 -5.82 -1.06
C PHE A 84 7.72 -6.40 -2.48
N ALA A 85 8.40 -5.82 -3.46
CA ALA A 85 8.38 -6.31 -4.84
C ALA A 85 8.91 -7.75 -4.94
N GLN A 86 10.00 -8.06 -4.25
CA GLN A 86 10.54 -9.42 -4.22
C GLN A 86 9.55 -10.41 -3.60
N ALA A 87 8.90 -10.01 -2.51
CA ALA A 87 7.91 -10.86 -1.84
C ALA A 87 6.70 -11.12 -2.74
N VAL A 88 6.24 -10.12 -3.48
CA VAL A 88 5.16 -10.29 -4.47
C VAL A 88 5.55 -11.31 -5.53
N GLU A 89 6.76 -11.22 -6.07
CA GLU A 89 7.24 -12.16 -7.08
C GLU A 89 7.32 -13.58 -6.54
N VAL A 90 7.80 -13.76 -5.32
CA VAL A 90 7.88 -15.09 -4.68
C VAL A 90 6.50 -15.70 -4.53
N VAL A 91 5.51 -14.92 -4.09
CA VAL A 91 4.15 -15.43 -3.83
C VAL A 91 3.35 -15.63 -5.13
N THR A 92 3.47 -14.72 -6.08
CA THR A 92 2.59 -14.70 -7.27
C THR A 92 3.27 -15.13 -8.57
N GLY A 93 4.59 -15.13 -8.61
CA GLY A 93 5.36 -15.32 -9.85
C GLY A 93 5.36 -14.10 -10.76
N GLN A 94 4.68 -13.01 -10.39
CA GLN A 94 4.60 -11.78 -11.17
C GLN A 94 5.59 -10.75 -10.68
N LYS A 95 6.21 -10.02 -11.60
CA LYS A 95 7.11 -8.91 -11.27
C LYS A 95 6.34 -7.62 -11.15
N ALA A 96 6.54 -6.92 -10.02
CA ALA A 96 6.03 -5.57 -9.82
C ALA A 96 6.96 -4.55 -10.48
N SER A 97 6.38 -3.44 -10.92
CA SER A 97 7.13 -2.29 -11.43
C SER A 97 7.49 -1.37 -10.26
N VAL A 98 8.77 -1.05 -10.11
CA VAL A 98 9.27 -0.14 -9.07
C VAL A 98 10.00 1.02 -9.74
N ALA A 99 9.65 2.24 -9.35
CA ALA A 99 10.28 3.46 -9.89
C ALA A 99 10.20 4.61 -8.89
N PRO A 100 11.09 5.60 -9.00
CA PRO A 100 10.92 6.85 -8.27
C PRO A 100 9.59 7.53 -8.64
N LEU A 101 8.96 8.15 -7.65
CA LEU A 101 7.72 8.89 -7.83
C LEU A 101 7.99 10.38 -7.79
N HIS A 102 7.46 11.11 -8.76
CA HIS A 102 7.54 12.57 -8.84
C HIS A 102 6.13 13.16 -8.81
N PRO A 103 5.59 13.52 -7.63
CA PRO A 103 4.19 13.94 -7.52
C PRO A 103 3.85 15.26 -8.22
N ASN A 104 4.83 16.15 -8.38
CA ASN A 104 4.64 17.47 -9.01
C ASN A 104 3.51 18.30 -8.37
N GLY A 105 3.42 18.25 -7.02
CA GLY A 105 2.39 18.97 -6.28
C GLY A 105 1.04 18.26 -6.18
N ASP A 106 0.87 17.13 -6.86
CA ASP A 106 -0.36 16.33 -6.81
C ASP A 106 -0.20 15.20 -5.79
N TYR A 107 -0.49 15.50 -4.53
CA TYR A 107 -0.28 14.59 -3.42
C TYR A 107 -1.53 13.81 -3.06
N LEU A 108 -1.37 12.52 -2.78
CA LEU A 108 -2.46 11.66 -2.30
C LEU A 108 -2.68 11.78 -0.80
N THR A 109 -1.64 12.09 -0.03
CA THR A 109 -1.70 12.19 1.44
C THR A 109 -0.88 13.36 1.95
N PRO A 110 -1.15 13.85 3.18
CA PRO A 110 -0.27 14.82 3.83
C PRO A 110 1.15 14.31 4.04
N PHE A 111 1.34 13.02 4.29
CA PHE A 111 2.67 12.42 4.42
C PHE A 111 3.47 12.53 3.14
N GLU A 112 2.83 12.29 2.00
CA GLU A 112 3.48 12.42 0.69
C GLU A 112 3.96 13.84 0.45
N ALA A 113 3.13 14.82 0.73
CA ALA A 113 3.50 16.23 0.64
C ALA A 113 4.68 16.55 1.55
N LYS A 114 4.63 16.11 2.79
CA LYS A 114 5.70 16.35 3.77
C LYS A 114 7.03 15.78 3.32
N TYR A 115 7.05 14.53 2.88
CA TYR A 115 8.27 13.87 2.45
C TYR A 115 8.84 14.50 1.17
N ASP A 116 8.00 14.80 0.20
CA ASP A 116 8.44 15.43 -1.04
C ASP A 116 8.99 16.83 -0.80
N GLN A 117 8.29 17.64 -0.01
CA GLN A 117 8.70 19.01 0.31
C GLN A 117 9.98 19.06 1.17
N SER A 118 10.28 18.01 1.92
CA SER A 118 11.54 17.91 2.66
C SER A 118 12.69 17.33 1.83
N GLY A 119 12.49 17.11 0.53
CA GLY A 119 13.54 16.69 -0.38
C GLY A 119 13.80 15.18 -0.39
N GLN A 120 12.95 14.39 0.24
CA GLN A 120 13.09 12.92 0.20
C GLN A 120 12.66 12.37 -1.15
N THR A 121 13.36 11.35 -1.62
CA THR A 121 12.92 10.59 -2.78
C THR A 121 11.75 9.71 -2.40
N LEU A 122 10.69 9.72 -3.19
CA LEU A 122 9.53 8.87 -3.04
C LEU A 122 9.61 7.72 -4.04
N TRP A 123 9.08 6.57 -3.67
CA TRP A 123 9.11 5.36 -4.48
C TRP A 123 7.71 4.80 -4.66
N ARG A 124 7.44 4.26 -5.83
CA ARG A 124 6.16 3.66 -6.18
C ARG A 124 6.36 2.26 -6.75
N LEU A 125 5.59 1.32 -6.21
CA LEU A 125 5.44 -0.02 -6.76
C LEU A 125 4.03 -0.14 -7.33
N CYS A 126 3.92 -0.72 -8.52
CA CYS A 126 2.64 -1.04 -9.15
C CYS A 126 2.67 -2.47 -9.65
N ILE A 127 1.56 -3.17 -9.47
CA ILE A 127 1.35 -4.49 -10.04
C ILE A 127 -0.13 -4.72 -10.31
N ASP A 128 -0.44 -5.27 -11.48
CA ASP A 128 -1.77 -5.77 -11.80
C ASP A 128 -1.82 -7.25 -11.41
N LEU A 129 -2.41 -7.53 -10.24
CA LEU A 129 -2.53 -8.89 -9.74
C LEU A 129 -3.58 -9.64 -10.56
N GLU A 130 -3.15 -10.72 -11.21
CA GLU A 130 -4.02 -11.49 -12.09
C GLU A 130 -5.14 -12.14 -11.31
N ARG A 131 -6.33 -12.12 -11.89
CA ARG A 131 -7.47 -12.87 -11.37
C ARG A 131 -7.42 -14.30 -11.90
N PRO A 132 -7.86 -15.29 -11.07
CA PRO A 132 -7.92 -16.68 -11.52
C PRO A 132 -8.92 -16.88 -12.66
#